data_09550148f5fcf28ed6f0f74fc55c64c4
#
_entry.id   09550148f5fcf28ed6f0f74fc55c64c4
#
_cell.length_a   1.000
_cell.length_b   1.000
_cell.length_c   1.000
_cell.angle_alpha   90.00
_cell.angle_beta   90.00
_cell.angle_gamma   90.00
#
_symmetry.space_group_name_H-M   'P 1'
#
loop_
_entity.id
_entity.type
_entity.pdbx_description
1 polymer ?
#
loop_
_entity_poly.entity_id
_entity_poly.type
_entity_poly.pdbx_seq_one_letter_code
_entity_poly.pdbx_strand_id
1 'polypeptide(L)'
;MVMSITRREFITYSTAVAVLPASALLGSSSHQDLQTNYRKENRPMLKGISPVISPELLKTLAEMGHGDEIVISDAHFPGHTFNNRVIRADGIGADKLLEGIIPLFELDAYATPVIMMSAVPGDTLDPAVEAKYRKALGYTGEIERVERFAFYERAKKAYAVVISGETAKYGNIIVKKGVIPVA
;
A
#
# COMPACT_ATOMS: atom_id res chain seq x y z
N MET A 1 -17.84 -88.60 -7.95
CA MET A 1 -17.73 -87.96 -6.63
C MET A 1 -17.71 -86.45 -6.90
N VAL A 2 -18.92 -85.85 -6.90
CA VAL A 2 -19.08 -84.42 -7.27
C VAL A 2 -19.61 -83.70 -6.01
N MET A 3 -18.86 -82.82 -5.50
CA MET A 3 -19.24 -81.98 -4.35
C MET A 3 -20.08 -80.76 -4.77
N SER A 4 -21.29 -80.73 -4.21
CA SER A 4 -22.27 -79.66 -4.33
C SER A 4 -21.79 -78.44 -3.55
N ILE A 5 -21.74 -77.25 -4.16
CA ILE A 5 -21.46 -75.99 -3.53
C ILE A 5 -22.78 -75.24 -3.37
N THR A 6 -23.12 -74.95 -2.10
CA THR A 6 -24.31 -74.25 -1.67
C THR A 6 -24.19 -72.72 -1.93
N ARG A 7 -25.31 -72.12 -2.35
CA ARG A 7 -25.53 -70.67 -2.54
C ARG A 7 -25.32 -69.93 -1.22
N ARG A 8 -24.48 -68.94 -1.22
CA ARG A 8 -24.44 -67.90 -0.18
C ARG A 8 -25.31 -66.74 -0.60
N GLU A 9 -26.25 -66.39 0.26
CA GLU A 9 -27.11 -65.22 0.14
C GLU A 9 -26.31 -63.94 0.33
N PHE A 10 -26.40 -62.98 -0.62
CA PHE A 10 -25.86 -61.64 -0.48
C PHE A 10 -26.90 -60.76 0.22
N ILE A 11 -26.58 -60.37 1.45
CA ILE A 11 -27.33 -59.34 2.14
C ILE A 11 -26.81 -57.98 1.62
N THR A 12 -27.66 -57.28 0.87
CA THR A 12 -27.39 -55.90 0.43
C THR A 12 -27.74 -54.94 1.53
N TYR A 13 -26.73 -54.34 2.19
CA TYR A 13 -26.95 -53.19 3.04
C TYR A 13 -27.03 -51.93 2.19
N SER A 14 -28.25 -51.39 2.08
CA SER A 14 -28.50 -50.08 1.50
C SER A 14 -28.14 -49.01 2.52
N THR A 15 -26.94 -48.44 2.43
CA THR A 15 -26.58 -47.23 3.19
C THR A 15 -27.13 -46.02 2.44
N ALA A 16 -28.22 -45.48 2.95
CA ALA A 16 -28.73 -44.19 2.52
C ALA A 16 -27.73 -43.09 3.01
N VAL A 17 -26.91 -42.60 2.08
CA VAL A 17 -26.10 -41.41 2.30
C VAL A 17 -27.01 -40.19 2.19
N ALA A 18 -27.35 -39.59 3.30
CA ALA A 18 -28.03 -38.28 3.32
C ALA A 18 -27.07 -37.22 2.79
N VAL A 19 -27.25 -36.81 1.55
CA VAL A 19 -26.58 -35.64 0.99
C VAL A 19 -27.23 -34.39 1.58
N LEU A 20 -26.60 -33.77 2.58
CA LEU A 20 -26.96 -32.44 3.05
C LEU A 20 -26.52 -31.42 2.00
N PRO A 21 -27.38 -30.45 1.63
CA PRO A 21 -27.01 -29.43 0.66
C PRO A 21 -25.91 -28.54 1.26
N ALA A 22 -24.79 -28.42 0.54
CA ALA A 22 -23.61 -27.58 0.91
C ALA A 22 -23.84 -26.05 0.86
N SER A 23 -25.10 -25.61 0.86
CA SER A 23 -25.50 -24.21 0.72
C SER A 23 -25.77 -23.47 2.04
N ALA A 24 -25.46 -24.05 3.19
CA ALA A 24 -25.82 -23.45 4.49
C ALA A 24 -24.65 -22.89 5.32
N LEU A 25 -23.45 -22.73 4.77
CA LEU A 25 -22.27 -22.23 5.52
C LEU A 25 -21.46 -21.12 4.83
N LEU A 26 -22.02 -20.45 3.81
CA LEU A 26 -21.47 -19.17 3.36
C LEU A 26 -22.33 -18.05 3.97
N GLY A 27 -22.10 -17.75 5.23
CA GLY A 27 -22.54 -16.50 5.82
C GLY A 27 -21.92 -15.36 5.00
N SER A 28 -22.71 -14.72 4.14
CA SER A 28 -22.35 -13.49 3.47
C SER A 28 -22.15 -12.43 4.55
N SER A 29 -20.91 -12.27 5.05
CA SER A 29 -20.58 -11.08 5.83
C SER A 29 -20.84 -9.89 4.93
N SER A 30 -21.77 -9.03 5.34
CA SER A 30 -22.15 -7.85 4.57
C SER A 30 -20.91 -6.95 4.41
N HIS A 31 -20.85 -6.18 3.33
CA HIS A 31 -19.76 -5.21 3.10
C HIS A 31 -19.61 -4.24 4.28
N GLN A 32 -20.69 -4.02 5.03
CA GLN A 32 -20.73 -3.24 6.27
C GLN A 32 -20.01 -3.96 7.43
N ASP A 33 -20.14 -5.29 7.56
CA ASP A 33 -19.48 -6.06 8.62
C ASP A 33 -17.96 -6.10 8.39
N LEU A 34 -17.51 -6.20 7.13
CA LEU A 34 -16.10 -6.12 6.77
C LEU A 34 -15.53 -4.72 7.05
N GLN A 35 -16.26 -3.67 6.73
CA GLN A 35 -15.84 -2.29 7.03
C GLN A 35 -15.84 -1.98 8.53
N THR A 36 -16.79 -2.55 9.28
CA THR A 36 -16.86 -2.37 10.73
C THR A 36 -15.72 -3.11 11.43
N ASN A 37 -15.36 -4.31 10.96
CA ASN A 37 -14.22 -5.05 11.47
C ASN A 37 -12.89 -4.38 11.11
N TYR A 38 -12.72 -3.90 9.87
CA TYR A 38 -11.55 -3.13 9.45
C TYR A 38 -11.36 -1.86 10.31
N ARG A 39 -12.44 -1.16 10.65
CA ARG A 39 -12.39 0.01 11.56
C ARG A 39 -12.06 -0.36 13.01
N LYS A 40 -12.42 -1.55 13.47
CA LYS A 40 -12.07 -2.03 14.83
C LYS A 40 -10.61 -2.42 14.96
N GLU A 41 -10.03 -3.00 13.90
CA GLU A 41 -8.63 -3.47 13.90
C GLU A 41 -7.63 -2.31 13.70
N ASN A 42 -8.05 -1.21 13.09
CA ASN A 42 -7.21 -0.07 12.75
C ASN A 42 -7.44 1.15 13.66
N ARG A 43 -7.63 0.94 14.97
CA ARG A 43 -7.68 2.07 15.90
C ARG A 43 -6.30 2.69 16.05
N PRO A 44 -6.13 3.98 15.71
CA PRO A 44 -4.83 4.64 15.90
C PRO A 44 -4.48 4.65 17.39
N MET A 45 -3.24 4.29 17.71
CA MET A 45 -2.74 4.36 19.08
C MET A 45 -2.59 5.80 19.59
N LEU A 46 -2.43 6.75 18.65
CA LEU A 46 -2.37 8.19 18.91
C LEU A 46 -3.56 8.88 18.22
N LYS A 47 -4.19 9.81 18.92
CA LYS A 47 -5.29 10.60 18.35
C LYS A 47 -4.76 11.46 17.20
N GLY A 48 -5.46 11.45 16.06
CA GLY A 48 -5.11 12.24 14.89
C GLY A 48 -3.96 11.70 14.03
N ILE A 49 -3.29 10.62 14.46
CA ILE A 49 -2.23 9.98 13.68
C ILE A 49 -2.75 8.70 13.03
N SER A 50 -2.57 8.58 11.72
CA SER A 50 -2.93 7.36 11.01
C SER A 50 -2.11 6.15 11.48
N PRO A 51 -2.70 4.95 11.63
CA PRO A 51 -1.98 3.74 12.05
C PRO A 51 -0.91 3.29 11.04
N VAL A 52 -0.92 3.79 9.81
CA VAL A 52 0.13 3.50 8.81
C VAL A 52 1.42 4.29 9.06
N ILE A 53 1.37 5.32 9.93
CA ILE A 53 2.53 6.12 10.31
C ILE A 53 3.26 5.42 11.45
N SER A 54 4.40 4.81 11.13
CA SER A 54 5.28 4.24 12.16
C SER A 54 5.89 5.33 13.05
N PRO A 55 6.31 4.99 14.29
CA PRO A 55 7.00 5.96 15.16
C PRO A 55 8.23 6.59 14.50
N GLU A 56 8.97 5.81 13.71
CA GLU A 56 10.13 6.29 12.97
C GLU A 56 9.73 7.28 11.86
N LEU A 57 8.68 6.98 11.11
CA LEU A 57 8.16 7.89 10.08
C LEU A 57 7.63 9.18 10.72
N LEU A 58 6.89 9.09 11.82
CA LEU A 58 6.39 10.27 12.53
C LEU A 58 7.54 11.18 13.00
N LYS A 59 8.58 10.58 13.60
CA LYS A 59 9.79 11.31 13.98
C LYS A 59 10.43 11.99 12.78
N THR A 60 10.60 11.27 11.68
CA THR A 60 11.19 11.77 10.43
C THR A 60 10.42 12.98 9.90
N LEU A 61 9.09 12.90 9.82
CA LEU A 61 8.24 14.01 9.36
C LEU A 61 8.32 15.23 10.28
N ALA A 62 8.47 15.02 11.60
CA ALA A 62 8.60 16.08 12.58
C ALA A 62 9.97 16.79 12.50
N GLU A 63 11.02 16.06 12.15
CA GLU A 63 12.39 16.58 12.02
C GLU A 63 12.64 17.30 10.69
N MET A 64 11.83 17.02 9.64
CA MET A 64 11.97 17.68 8.33
C MET A 64 11.68 19.17 8.42
N GLY A 65 12.50 19.98 7.75
CA GLY A 65 12.32 21.43 7.58
C GLY A 65 11.62 21.79 6.27
N HIS A 66 11.37 23.10 6.08
CA HIS A 66 10.88 23.65 4.80
C HIS A 66 11.88 23.36 3.67
N GLY A 67 11.36 22.87 2.55
CA GLY A 67 12.14 22.52 1.37
C GLY A 67 12.73 21.11 1.40
N ASP A 68 12.70 20.39 2.54
CA ASP A 68 13.11 19.02 2.60
C ASP A 68 12.17 18.12 1.79
N GLU A 69 12.73 17.10 1.19
CA GLU A 69 12.03 16.12 0.36
C GLU A 69 12.01 14.75 1.03
N ILE A 70 10.89 14.04 0.91
CA ILE A 70 10.77 12.65 1.29
C ILE A 70 10.31 11.84 0.09
N VAL A 71 10.98 10.70 -0.13
CA VAL A 71 10.64 9.74 -1.18
C VAL A 71 9.71 8.69 -0.63
N ILE A 72 8.56 8.48 -1.27
CA ILE A 72 7.72 7.30 -1.06
C ILE A 72 7.88 6.44 -2.30
N SER A 73 8.51 5.28 -2.15
CA SER A 73 8.92 4.46 -3.28
C SER A 73 8.13 3.16 -3.39
N ASP A 74 8.17 2.56 -4.58
CA ASP A 74 7.72 1.19 -4.77
C ASP A 74 8.62 0.18 -4.04
N ALA A 75 8.17 -1.07 -3.95
CA ALA A 75 8.85 -2.15 -3.21
C ALA A 75 10.20 -2.56 -3.83
N HIS A 76 10.45 -2.21 -5.09
CA HIS A 76 11.67 -2.57 -5.83
C HIS A 76 12.73 -1.46 -5.82
N PHE A 77 12.41 -0.31 -5.25
CA PHE A 77 13.30 0.84 -5.23
C PHE A 77 14.57 0.54 -4.40
N PRO A 78 15.77 0.83 -4.93
CA PRO A 78 17.03 0.56 -4.24
C PRO A 78 17.34 1.62 -3.16
N GLY A 79 16.42 1.83 -2.21
CA GLY A 79 16.50 2.90 -1.22
C GLY A 79 17.80 2.89 -0.41
N HIS A 80 18.21 1.72 0.10
CA HIS A 80 19.45 1.58 0.89
C HIS A 80 20.72 1.84 0.10
N THR A 81 20.68 1.77 -1.25
CA THR A 81 21.82 2.13 -2.11
C THR A 81 21.97 3.65 -2.23
N PHE A 82 20.86 4.37 -2.19
CA PHE A 82 20.84 5.80 -2.49
C PHE A 82 20.70 6.69 -1.27
N ASN A 83 20.17 6.19 -0.15
CA ASN A 83 19.96 7.02 1.03
C ASN A 83 20.30 6.26 2.32
N ASN A 84 20.83 6.98 3.31
CA ASN A 84 21.19 6.41 4.62
C ASN A 84 20.01 6.38 5.59
N ARG A 85 18.93 7.12 5.31
CA ARG A 85 17.72 7.18 6.14
C ARG A 85 16.58 6.53 5.39
N VAL A 86 16.49 5.20 5.55
CA VAL A 86 15.49 4.38 4.86
C VAL A 86 14.52 3.78 5.88
N ILE A 87 13.25 4.03 5.68
CA ILE A 87 12.15 3.48 6.49
C ILE A 87 11.43 2.42 5.67
N ARG A 88 11.25 1.23 6.25
CA ARG A 88 10.47 0.15 5.62
C ARG A 88 9.01 0.25 6.03
N ALA A 89 8.12 0.19 5.03
CA ALA A 89 6.67 0.15 5.21
C ALA A 89 6.06 -0.98 4.36
N ASP A 90 6.67 -2.15 4.44
CA ASP A 90 6.29 -3.34 3.68
C ASP A 90 4.81 -3.68 3.89
N GLY A 91 4.13 -4.04 2.80
CA GLY A 91 2.70 -4.38 2.85
C GLY A 91 1.74 -3.19 2.90
N ILE A 92 2.25 -1.94 2.99
CA ILE A 92 1.43 -0.73 2.95
C ILE A 92 1.64 -0.07 1.59
N GLY A 93 0.54 0.14 0.81
CA GLY A 93 0.60 0.83 -0.48
C GLY A 93 1.08 2.28 -0.33
N ALA A 94 1.76 2.80 -1.35
CA ALA A 94 2.27 4.17 -1.33
C ALA A 94 1.14 5.20 -1.19
N ASP A 95 -0.02 4.94 -1.80
CA ASP A 95 -1.22 5.77 -1.66
C ASP A 95 -1.68 5.86 -0.19
N LYS A 96 -1.65 4.75 0.56
CA LYS A 96 -2.03 4.72 1.98
C LYS A 96 -1.05 5.46 2.88
N LEU A 97 0.24 5.37 2.55
CA LEU A 97 1.26 6.17 3.24
C LEU A 97 1.04 7.67 2.99
N LEU A 98 0.78 8.07 1.74
CA LEU A 98 0.49 9.47 1.40
C LEU A 98 -0.78 9.97 2.10
N GLU A 99 -1.87 9.18 2.14
CA GLU A 99 -3.09 9.51 2.91
C GLU A 99 -2.79 9.73 4.41
N GLY A 100 -1.84 8.97 4.97
CA GLY A 100 -1.43 9.13 6.37
C GLY A 100 -0.48 10.30 6.62
N ILE A 101 0.37 10.63 5.65
CA ILE A 101 1.38 11.68 5.75
C ILE A 101 0.77 13.06 5.58
N ILE A 102 -0.10 13.27 4.58
CA ILE A 102 -0.58 14.60 4.18
C ILE A 102 -1.29 15.38 5.28
N PRO A 103 -2.03 14.78 6.24
CA PRO A 103 -2.60 15.51 7.36
C PRO A 103 -1.56 16.10 8.33
N LEU A 104 -0.30 15.63 8.25
CA LEU A 104 0.81 16.04 9.11
C LEU A 104 1.85 16.90 8.36
N PHE A 105 1.63 17.15 7.07
CA PHE A 105 2.66 17.60 6.16
C PHE A 105 2.08 18.63 5.18
N GLU A 106 2.52 19.87 5.30
CA GLU A 106 2.16 20.91 4.32
C GLU A 106 3.03 20.74 3.07
N LEU A 107 2.41 20.78 1.88
CA LEU A 107 3.15 20.78 0.62
C LEU A 107 3.74 22.14 0.34
N ASP A 108 4.95 22.19 -0.22
CA ASP A 108 5.62 23.44 -0.58
C ASP A 108 4.78 24.25 -1.59
N ALA A 109 4.60 25.52 -1.29
CA ALA A 109 3.88 26.46 -2.13
C ALA A 109 4.81 27.32 -3.02
N TYR A 110 6.13 27.26 -2.81
CA TYR A 110 7.11 28.08 -3.51
C TYR A 110 7.74 27.37 -4.73
N ALA A 111 7.65 26.05 -4.78
CA ALA A 111 8.12 25.22 -5.90
C ALA A 111 7.14 24.07 -6.15
N THR A 112 7.29 23.38 -7.29
CA THR A 112 6.50 22.16 -7.54
C THR A 112 6.75 21.13 -6.43
N PRO A 113 5.74 20.84 -5.58
CA PRO A 113 5.96 20.02 -4.40
C PRO A 113 5.88 18.52 -4.64
N VAL A 114 5.40 18.11 -5.82
CA VAL A 114 5.14 16.71 -6.15
C VAL A 114 5.94 16.33 -7.39
N ILE A 115 6.80 15.33 -7.24
CA ILE A 115 7.68 14.86 -8.30
C ILE A 115 7.50 13.36 -8.47
N MET A 116 7.36 12.88 -9.68
CA MET A 116 7.28 11.44 -9.98
C MET A 116 8.32 11.03 -11.02
N MET A 117 8.73 9.75 -10.93
CA MET A 117 9.61 9.14 -11.91
C MET A 117 8.88 8.96 -13.24
N SER A 118 9.53 9.33 -14.35
CA SER A 118 9.06 9.03 -15.70
C SER A 118 9.32 7.57 -16.05
N ALA A 119 8.46 6.98 -16.88
CA ALA A 119 8.76 5.71 -17.52
C ALA A 119 9.97 5.87 -18.48
N VAL A 120 10.78 4.82 -18.60
CA VAL A 120 11.86 4.80 -19.58
C VAL A 120 11.29 4.69 -21.01
N PRO A 121 12.04 5.10 -22.05
CA PRO A 121 11.61 4.94 -23.44
C PRO A 121 11.19 3.50 -23.74
N GLY A 122 10.00 3.31 -24.30
CA GLY A 122 9.44 2.00 -24.63
C GLY A 122 8.66 1.31 -23.50
N ASP A 123 8.59 1.91 -22.32
CA ASP A 123 7.71 1.46 -21.21
C ASP A 123 6.65 2.51 -20.87
N THR A 124 5.66 2.14 -20.09
CA THR A 124 4.54 3.03 -19.71
C THR A 124 4.31 3.00 -18.20
N LEU A 125 3.96 4.14 -17.64
CA LEU A 125 3.42 4.26 -16.30
C LEU A 125 1.92 3.96 -16.35
N ASP A 126 1.43 3.13 -15.42
CA ASP A 126 -0.01 2.94 -15.23
C ASP A 126 -0.63 4.28 -14.73
N PRO A 127 -1.56 4.90 -15.52
CA PRO A 127 -2.18 6.15 -15.11
C PRO A 127 -2.98 6.04 -13.80
N ALA A 128 -3.40 4.84 -13.41
CA ALA A 128 -4.08 4.62 -12.14
C ALA A 128 -3.18 4.90 -10.93
N VAL A 129 -1.86 4.75 -11.07
CA VAL A 129 -0.90 5.06 -9.99
C VAL A 129 -0.90 6.56 -9.69
N GLU A 130 -0.76 7.40 -10.73
CA GLU A 130 -0.81 8.86 -10.54
C GLU A 130 -2.16 9.30 -9.97
N ALA A 131 -3.27 8.75 -10.49
CA ALA A 131 -4.61 9.09 -10.01
C ALA A 131 -4.79 8.77 -8.51
N LYS A 132 -4.27 7.61 -8.05
CA LYS A 132 -4.28 7.25 -6.62
C LYS A 132 -3.48 8.24 -5.78
N TYR A 133 -2.29 8.63 -6.23
CA TYR A 133 -1.43 9.54 -5.48
C TYR A 133 -2.00 10.96 -5.42
N ARG A 134 -2.55 11.47 -6.54
CA ARG A 134 -3.26 12.74 -6.56
C ARG A 134 -4.42 12.77 -5.57
N LYS A 135 -5.21 11.68 -5.55
CA LYS A 135 -6.32 11.53 -4.61
C LYS A 135 -5.84 11.50 -3.17
N ALA A 136 -4.79 10.75 -2.88
CA ALA A 136 -4.23 10.61 -1.55
C ALA A 136 -3.69 11.94 -1.00
N LEU A 137 -3.03 12.73 -1.88
CA LEU A 137 -2.49 14.04 -1.54
C LEU A 137 -3.54 15.16 -1.55
N GLY A 138 -4.73 14.95 -2.13
CA GLY A 138 -5.65 16.06 -2.43
C GLY A 138 -5.06 17.09 -3.39
N TYR A 139 -4.09 16.69 -4.24
CA TYR A 139 -3.30 17.59 -5.06
C TYR A 139 -3.74 17.58 -6.51
N THR A 140 -4.06 18.78 -7.04
CA THR A 140 -4.53 19.00 -8.42
C THR A 140 -3.53 19.77 -9.28
N GLY A 141 -2.41 20.21 -8.68
CA GLY A 141 -1.37 20.98 -9.38
C GLY A 141 -0.51 20.14 -10.33
N GLU A 142 0.51 20.76 -10.84
CA GLU A 142 1.48 20.14 -11.73
C GLU A 142 2.33 19.09 -10.98
N ILE A 143 2.60 17.93 -11.61
CA ILE A 143 3.56 16.94 -11.16
C ILE A 143 4.80 17.05 -12.04
N GLU A 144 5.92 17.38 -11.46
CA GLU A 144 7.21 17.33 -12.15
C GLU A 144 7.56 15.88 -12.49
N ARG A 145 7.88 15.61 -13.75
CA ARG A 145 8.33 14.31 -14.23
C ARG A 145 9.82 14.33 -14.46
N VAL A 146 10.54 13.43 -13.77
CA VAL A 146 11.99 13.33 -13.90
C VAL A 146 12.41 11.94 -14.38
N GLU A 147 13.47 11.89 -15.15
CA GLU A 147 14.09 10.66 -15.64
C GLU A 147 14.59 9.83 -14.44
N ARG A 148 14.68 8.51 -14.61
CA ARG A 148 15.03 7.55 -13.56
C ARG A 148 16.30 7.89 -12.81
N PHE A 149 17.38 8.21 -13.50
CA PHE A 149 18.67 8.50 -12.86
C PHE A 149 18.64 9.85 -12.14
N ALA A 150 17.95 10.85 -12.71
CA ALA A 150 17.73 12.11 -12.05
C ALA A 150 16.89 11.94 -10.76
N PHE A 151 15.92 11.04 -10.79
CA PHE A 151 15.15 10.68 -9.60
C PHE A 151 16.06 10.06 -8.52
N TYR A 152 16.95 9.14 -8.89
CA TYR A 152 17.90 8.54 -7.97
C TYR A 152 18.86 9.57 -7.35
N GLU A 153 19.39 10.52 -8.15
CA GLU A 153 20.22 11.60 -7.62
C GLU A 153 19.46 12.50 -6.67
N ARG A 154 18.15 12.71 -6.90
CA ARG A 154 17.28 13.45 -5.99
C ARG A 154 17.02 12.67 -4.72
N ALA A 155 16.78 11.36 -4.82
CA ALA A 155 16.59 10.47 -3.67
C ALA A 155 17.81 10.42 -2.75
N LYS A 156 19.04 10.54 -3.28
CA LYS A 156 20.27 10.65 -2.47
C LYS A 156 20.28 11.89 -1.58
N LYS A 157 19.68 12.98 -2.04
CA LYS A 157 19.63 14.26 -1.34
C LYS A 157 18.38 14.42 -0.47
N ALA A 158 17.38 13.55 -0.68
CA ALA A 158 16.15 13.57 0.09
C ALA A 158 16.43 13.33 1.58
N TYR A 159 15.60 13.93 2.44
CA TYR A 159 15.69 13.76 3.88
C TYR A 159 15.56 12.29 4.30
N ALA A 160 14.66 11.58 3.66
CA ALA A 160 14.47 10.14 3.88
C ALA A 160 13.85 9.46 2.65
N VAL A 161 13.97 8.12 2.60
CA VAL A 161 13.28 7.25 1.65
C VAL A 161 12.40 6.28 2.42
N VAL A 162 11.11 6.23 2.09
CA VAL A 162 10.16 5.24 2.62
C VAL A 162 9.91 4.21 1.53
N ILE A 163 10.30 2.96 1.75
CA ILE A 163 10.03 1.85 0.83
C ILE A 163 8.68 1.25 1.20
N SER A 164 7.71 1.38 0.31
CA SER A 164 6.33 0.91 0.49
C SER A 164 6.10 -0.50 -0.04
N GLY A 165 4.88 -1.02 0.12
CA GLY A 165 4.40 -2.24 -0.51
C GLY A 165 3.82 -2.04 -1.91
N GLU A 166 3.99 -0.87 -2.54
CA GLU A 166 3.56 -0.63 -3.92
C GLU A 166 4.36 -1.49 -4.90
N THR A 167 3.68 -2.20 -5.79
CA THR A 167 4.30 -3.10 -6.76
C THR A 167 4.26 -2.57 -8.20
N ALA A 168 3.54 -1.46 -8.43
CA ALA A 168 3.46 -0.86 -9.74
C ALA A 168 4.82 -0.26 -10.16
N LYS A 169 5.22 -0.52 -11.40
CA LYS A 169 6.43 0.07 -11.98
C LYS A 169 6.34 1.60 -11.92
N TYR A 170 7.47 2.24 -11.61
CA TYR A 170 7.57 3.71 -11.50
C TYR A 170 6.62 4.32 -10.45
N GLY A 171 6.11 3.51 -9.51
CA GLY A 171 5.30 3.95 -8.39
C GLY A 171 6.08 4.77 -7.35
N ASN A 172 7.04 5.58 -7.82
CA ASN A 172 7.94 6.38 -7.01
C ASN A 172 7.54 7.85 -7.06
N ILE A 173 7.36 8.44 -5.87
CA ILE A 173 6.96 9.84 -5.73
C ILE A 173 7.83 10.53 -4.67
N ILE A 174 8.17 11.78 -4.90
CA ILE A 174 8.80 12.67 -3.93
C ILE A 174 7.79 13.75 -3.58
N VAL A 175 7.67 14.06 -2.29
CA VAL A 175 6.92 15.20 -1.81
C VAL A 175 7.84 16.14 -1.05
N LYS A 176 7.69 17.45 -1.32
CA LYS A 176 8.49 18.53 -0.70
C LYS A 176 7.67 19.20 0.39
N LYS A 177 8.29 19.33 1.57
CA LYS A 177 7.67 19.96 2.73
C LYS A 177 7.65 21.47 2.61
N GLY A 178 6.48 22.03 2.83
CA GLY A 178 6.22 23.46 2.90
C GLY A 178 6.19 24.00 4.33
N VAL A 179 5.71 25.21 4.43
CA VAL A 179 5.52 25.95 5.70
C VAL A 179 4.04 25.92 6.06
N ILE A 180 3.73 25.52 7.29
CA ILE A 180 2.36 25.58 7.80
C ILE A 180 1.97 27.05 7.90
N PRO A 181 0.87 27.50 7.23
CA PRO A 181 0.43 28.88 7.34
C PRO A 181 0.09 29.25 8.78
N VAL A 182 0.58 30.39 9.22
CA VAL A 182 0.17 30.97 10.51
C VAL A 182 -1.19 31.62 10.31
N ALA A 183 -2.20 31.18 11.08
CA ALA A 183 -3.53 31.77 11.06
C ALA A 183 -3.55 33.18 11.67
#